data_39c90577e137b690b22680f6dd6ba9c3
#
_entry.id   39c90577e137b690b22680f6dd6ba9c3
#
_cell.length_a   1.000
_cell.length_b   1.000
_cell.length_c   1.000
_cell.angle_alpha   90.00
_cell.angle_beta   90.00
_cell.angle_gamma   90.00
#
_symmetry.space_group_name_H-M   'P 1'
#
loop_
_entity.id
_entity.type
_entity.pdbx_description
1 polymer ?
#
loop_
_entity_poly.entity_id
_entity_poly.type
_entity_poly.pdbx_seq_one_letter_code
_entity_poly.pdbx_strand_id
1 'polypeptide(L)'
;MMKNIIELILSIGKVDRRWIFVVIGLAVLLPLFFPLGLPIRATNATQLVYDAVDDLEPNSKVLVSFEYGPSTKPEIHPMAIGILRHLFTNNQKVYVTCLWPDGQFMAEDALTEIAEQEFGLTYGEDYVLLGFRPGNEAVVKGIVSNLRKLYTTDARGTLVDQIPMMANVNKVKDFDFIFSASAGYPGTIEWVQYAADPTGVPMSTGTTSIQVNDVMPYVQLSLIHI
;
A
#
# COMPACT_ATOMS: atom_id res chain seq x y z
N MET A 1 -0.36 -3.10 53.44
CA MET A 1 -0.18 -2.89 51.98
C MET A 1 -1.53 -2.79 51.26
N MET A 2 -2.42 -3.77 51.35
CA MET A 2 -3.72 -3.82 50.67
C MET A 2 -4.68 -2.65 51.10
N LYS A 3 -4.70 -2.23 52.38
CA LYS A 3 -5.52 -1.15 52.90
C LYS A 3 -5.17 0.20 52.24
N ASN A 4 -3.88 0.47 52.04
CA ASN A 4 -3.40 1.71 51.42
C ASN A 4 -3.76 1.79 49.93
N ILE A 5 -3.79 0.62 49.22
CA ILE A 5 -4.21 0.55 47.82
C ILE A 5 -5.72 0.83 47.67
N ILE A 6 -6.52 0.29 48.56
CA ILE A 6 -7.98 0.53 48.60
C ILE A 6 -8.27 2.00 48.88
N GLU A 7 -7.60 2.63 49.85
CA GLU A 7 -7.73 4.05 50.14
C GLU A 7 -7.32 4.94 48.95
N LEU A 8 -6.26 4.56 48.23
CA LEU A 8 -5.83 5.25 47.02
C LEU A 8 -6.90 5.17 45.92
N ILE A 9 -7.45 3.99 45.68
CA ILE A 9 -8.52 3.78 44.67
C ILE A 9 -9.78 4.59 45.03
N LEU A 10 -10.17 4.59 46.29
CA LEU A 10 -11.32 5.36 46.77
C LEU A 10 -11.07 6.89 46.67
N SER A 11 -9.83 7.36 46.83
CA SER A 11 -9.47 8.75 46.64
C SER A 11 -9.54 9.22 45.21
N ILE A 12 -9.21 8.34 44.24
CA ILE A 12 -9.33 8.62 42.78
C ILE A 12 -10.80 8.85 42.40
N GLY A 13 -11.76 8.14 43.04
CA GLY A 13 -13.19 8.33 42.81
C GLY A 13 -13.73 9.69 43.24
N LYS A 14 -12.96 10.48 44.03
CA LYS A 14 -13.34 11.82 44.50
C LYS A 14 -12.76 12.95 43.64
N VAL A 15 -11.96 12.61 42.63
CA VAL A 15 -11.36 13.61 41.71
C VAL A 15 -12.45 14.23 40.84
N ASP A 16 -12.52 15.55 40.78
CA ASP A 16 -13.46 16.26 39.90
C ASP A 16 -13.14 15.88 38.43
N ARG A 17 -14.18 15.54 37.67
CA ARG A 17 -14.10 15.14 36.27
C ARG A 17 -13.33 16.15 35.41
N ARG A 18 -13.36 17.43 35.76
CA ARG A 18 -12.64 18.49 35.05
C ARG A 18 -11.12 18.23 35.04
N TRP A 19 -10.57 17.80 36.18
CA TRP A 19 -9.15 17.47 36.26
C TRP A 19 -8.78 16.26 35.44
N ILE A 20 -9.67 15.26 35.35
CA ILE A 20 -9.47 14.09 34.52
C ILE A 20 -9.38 14.51 33.05
N PHE A 21 -10.30 15.36 32.57
CA PHE A 21 -10.26 15.87 31.20
C PHE A 21 -9.03 16.75 30.92
N VAL A 22 -8.59 17.55 31.88
CA VAL A 22 -7.35 18.34 31.72
C VAL A 22 -6.13 17.43 31.59
N VAL A 23 -6.02 16.38 32.42
CA VAL A 23 -4.90 15.42 32.33
C VAL A 23 -4.90 14.68 31.00
N ILE A 24 -6.09 14.21 30.54
CA ILE A 24 -6.22 13.56 29.24
C ILE A 24 -5.84 14.53 28.13
N GLY A 25 -6.35 15.76 28.17
CA GLY A 25 -6.02 16.80 27.20
C GLY A 25 -4.50 17.07 27.14
N LEU A 26 -3.85 17.21 28.27
CA LEU A 26 -2.39 17.38 28.33
C LEU A 26 -1.64 16.15 27.83
N ALA A 27 -2.08 14.94 28.16
CA ALA A 27 -1.46 13.70 27.71
C ALA A 27 -1.52 13.53 26.17
N VAL A 28 -2.53 14.09 25.52
CA VAL A 28 -2.66 14.11 24.05
C VAL A 28 -1.88 15.27 23.42
N LEU A 29 -2.01 16.47 23.99
CA LEU A 29 -1.43 17.69 23.43
C LEU A 29 0.10 17.74 23.57
N LEU A 30 0.65 17.27 24.70
CA LEU A 30 2.09 17.35 24.95
C LEU A 30 2.91 16.57 23.88
N PRO A 31 2.60 15.31 23.53
CA PRO A 31 3.31 14.60 22.47
C PRO A 31 3.11 15.21 21.08
N LEU A 32 1.99 15.90 20.85
CA LEU A 32 1.71 16.57 19.59
C LEU A 32 2.62 17.81 19.38
N PHE A 33 2.82 18.59 20.44
CA PHE A 33 3.70 19.77 20.40
C PHE A 33 5.19 19.42 20.59
N PHE A 34 5.47 18.35 21.32
CA PHE A 34 6.82 17.87 21.60
C PHE A 34 6.93 16.39 21.16
N PRO A 35 7.14 16.12 19.86
CA PRO A 35 7.26 14.75 19.37
C PRO A 35 8.39 14.03 20.08
N LEU A 36 8.10 12.89 20.67
CA LEU A 36 9.01 12.13 21.53
C LEU A 36 10.21 11.51 20.80
N GLY A 37 10.25 11.57 19.46
CA GLY A 37 11.35 11.05 18.66
C GLY A 37 11.68 9.59 18.96
N LEU A 38 10.67 8.76 19.25
CA LEU A 38 10.87 7.35 19.56
C LEU A 38 11.54 6.65 18.35
N PRO A 39 12.58 5.83 18.59
CA PRO A 39 13.26 5.14 17.52
C PRO A 39 12.31 4.11 16.89
N ILE A 40 11.91 4.36 15.63
CA ILE A 40 11.15 3.42 14.83
C ILE A 40 12.17 2.47 14.20
N ARG A 41 12.07 1.18 14.48
CA ARG A 41 12.89 0.14 13.83
C ARG A 41 12.03 -0.57 12.80
N ALA A 42 12.59 -0.82 11.62
CA ALA A 42 11.95 -1.69 10.64
C ALA A 42 11.74 -3.09 11.26
N THR A 43 10.57 -3.66 11.02
CA THR A 43 10.29 -5.06 11.39
C THR A 43 10.96 -5.99 10.38
N ASN A 44 11.11 -7.27 10.73
CA ASN A 44 11.62 -8.26 9.79
C ASN A 44 10.72 -8.34 8.53
N ALA A 45 9.42 -8.18 8.69
CA ALA A 45 8.48 -8.17 7.57
C ALA A 45 8.74 -6.97 6.64
N THR A 46 8.91 -5.78 7.19
CA THR A 46 9.26 -4.58 6.40
C THR A 46 10.61 -4.75 5.67
N GLN A 47 11.59 -5.38 6.34
CA GLN A 47 12.90 -5.64 5.74
C GLN A 47 12.79 -6.61 4.56
N LEU A 48 11.97 -7.67 4.66
CA LEU A 48 11.73 -8.61 3.56
C LEU A 48 11.11 -7.93 2.33
N VAL A 49 10.19 -6.98 2.54
CA VAL A 49 9.64 -6.19 1.42
C VAL A 49 10.71 -5.30 0.78
N TYR A 50 11.53 -4.67 1.63
CA TYR A 50 12.63 -3.83 1.17
C TYR A 50 13.62 -4.63 0.32
N ASP A 51 14.10 -5.76 0.84
CA ASP A 51 15.06 -6.64 0.17
C ASP A 51 14.48 -7.19 -1.14
N ALA A 52 13.18 -7.56 -1.17
CA ALA A 52 12.52 -8.05 -2.39
C ALA A 52 12.48 -7.02 -3.52
N VAL A 53 12.43 -5.72 -3.20
CA VAL A 53 12.52 -4.65 -4.21
C VAL A 53 13.97 -4.38 -4.60
N ASP A 54 14.88 -4.46 -3.64
CA ASP A 54 16.33 -4.23 -3.87
C ASP A 54 16.94 -5.32 -4.76
N ASP A 55 16.43 -6.54 -4.67
CA ASP A 55 16.86 -7.70 -5.48
C ASP A 55 16.36 -7.64 -6.94
N LEU A 56 15.46 -6.70 -7.29
CA LEU A 56 14.98 -6.57 -8.67
C LEU A 56 16.06 -5.97 -9.57
N GLU A 57 16.19 -6.55 -10.77
CA GLU A 57 17.06 -5.97 -11.80
C GLU A 57 16.57 -4.58 -12.23
N PRO A 58 17.46 -3.65 -12.58
CA PRO A 58 17.06 -2.33 -13.10
C PRO A 58 16.14 -2.43 -14.31
N ASN A 59 15.12 -1.57 -14.38
CA ASN A 59 14.04 -1.58 -15.36
C ASN A 59 13.08 -2.78 -15.29
N SER A 60 13.07 -3.52 -14.17
CA SER A 60 12.03 -4.52 -13.93
C SER A 60 10.66 -3.86 -13.92
N LYS A 61 9.66 -4.61 -14.37
CA LYS A 61 8.28 -4.16 -14.48
C LYS A 61 7.53 -4.49 -13.19
N VAL A 62 7.10 -3.48 -12.47
CA VAL A 62 6.41 -3.65 -11.20
C VAL A 62 4.97 -3.20 -11.32
N LEU A 63 4.04 -4.10 -11.01
CA LEU A 63 2.62 -3.81 -10.92
C LEU A 63 2.28 -3.37 -9.49
N VAL A 64 1.84 -2.13 -9.33
CA VAL A 64 1.41 -1.58 -8.04
C VAL A 64 -0.10 -1.39 -8.06
N SER A 65 -0.79 -1.92 -7.07
CA SER A 65 -2.25 -1.87 -6.99
C SER A 65 -2.70 -1.07 -5.77
N PHE A 66 -3.67 -0.17 -5.98
CA PHE A 66 -4.18 0.74 -4.95
C PHE A 66 -5.62 0.36 -4.60
N GLU A 67 -5.81 -0.19 -3.39
CA GLU A 67 -7.10 -0.62 -2.86
C GLU A 67 -7.41 0.04 -1.53
N TYR A 68 -7.34 1.36 -1.49
CA TYR A 68 -7.70 2.14 -0.31
C TYR A 68 -8.31 3.50 -0.69
N GLY A 69 -8.97 4.12 0.27
CA GLY A 69 -9.62 5.41 0.10
C GLY A 69 -9.22 6.41 1.19
N PRO A 70 -9.86 7.59 1.22
CA PRO A 70 -9.53 8.68 2.14
C PRO A 70 -9.56 8.28 3.62
N SER A 71 -10.45 7.38 4.01
CA SER A 71 -10.59 6.94 5.42
C SER A 71 -9.38 6.16 5.93
N THR A 72 -8.69 5.43 5.04
CA THR A 72 -7.51 4.62 5.36
C THR A 72 -6.21 5.23 4.83
N LYS A 73 -6.31 6.40 4.19
CA LYS A 73 -5.14 7.16 3.68
C LYS A 73 -4.05 7.36 4.74
N PRO A 74 -4.36 7.74 6.00
CA PRO A 74 -3.32 7.96 7.01
C PRO A 74 -2.45 6.73 7.32
N GLU A 75 -2.99 5.51 7.13
CA GLU A 75 -2.29 4.25 7.41
C GLU A 75 -1.59 3.69 6.16
N ILE A 76 -2.30 3.63 5.02
CA ILE A 76 -1.81 2.95 3.81
C ILE A 76 -0.98 3.88 2.91
N HIS A 77 -1.36 5.14 2.78
CA HIS A 77 -0.68 6.05 1.85
C HIS A 77 0.82 6.23 2.13
N PRO A 78 1.29 6.32 3.39
CA PRO A 78 2.73 6.34 3.65
C PRO A 78 3.47 5.09 3.16
N MET A 79 2.82 3.91 3.19
CA MET A 79 3.39 2.67 2.64
C MET A 79 3.47 2.74 1.11
N ALA A 80 2.40 3.21 0.45
CA ALA A 80 2.36 3.40 -1.00
C ALA A 80 3.41 4.42 -1.47
N ILE A 81 3.56 5.54 -0.78
CA ILE A 81 4.62 6.52 -1.04
C ILE A 81 6.02 5.91 -0.84
N GLY A 82 6.22 5.17 0.25
CA GLY A 82 7.49 4.51 0.55
C GLY A 82 7.91 3.53 -0.54
N ILE A 83 6.98 2.67 -0.98
CA ILE A 83 7.27 1.69 -2.04
C ILE A 83 7.53 2.35 -3.39
N LEU A 84 6.73 3.36 -3.78
CA LEU A 84 6.94 4.08 -5.03
C LEU A 84 8.31 4.75 -5.05
N ARG A 85 8.70 5.43 -3.96
CA ARG A 85 10.00 6.06 -3.82
C ARG A 85 11.13 5.04 -3.94
N HIS A 86 11.00 3.87 -3.31
CA HIS A 86 11.97 2.79 -3.38
C HIS A 86 12.11 2.24 -4.81
N LEU A 87 10.99 1.95 -5.47
CA LEU A 87 10.95 1.48 -6.85
C LEU A 87 11.62 2.47 -7.81
N PHE A 88 11.32 3.76 -7.72
CA PHE A 88 11.90 4.76 -8.59
C PHE A 88 13.38 5.04 -8.28
N THR A 89 13.79 4.94 -7.02
CA THR A 89 15.22 5.01 -6.65
C THR A 89 16.03 3.90 -7.33
N ASN A 90 15.44 2.71 -7.48
CA ASN A 90 16.06 1.55 -8.13
C ASN A 90 15.78 1.49 -9.65
N ASN A 91 15.29 2.58 -10.25
CA ASN A 91 14.99 2.71 -11.68
C ASN A 91 14.01 1.64 -12.21
N GLN A 92 13.01 1.24 -11.40
CA GLN A 92 12.00 0.29 -11.83
C GLN A 92 10.92 0.95 -12.68
N LYS A 93 10.29 0.18 -13.58
CA LYS A 93 9.15 0.63 -14.39
C LYS A 93 7.85 0.31 -13.66
N VAL A 94 7.07 1.35 -13.34
CA VAL A 94 5.90 1.21 -12.45
C VAL A 94 4.60 1.29 -13.23
N TYR A 95 3.80 0.25 -13.10
CA TYR A 95 2.46 0.14 -13.69
C TYR A 95 1.43 0.14 -12.56
N VAL A 96 0.53 1.11 -12.57
CA VAL A 96 -0.42 1.29 -11.47
C VAL A 96 -1.83 0.92 -11.91
N THR A 97 -2.50 0.10 -11.11
CA THR A 97 -3.92 -0.25 -11.26
C THR A 97 -4.67 0.02 -9.96
N CYS A 98 -6.00 0.05 -10.04
CA CYS A 98 -6.84 0.28 -8.87
C CYS A 98 -8.04 -0.65 -8.91
N LEU A 99 -8.29 -1.37 -7.81
CA LEU A 99 -9.49 -2.19 -7.66
C LEU A 99 -10.64 -1.42 -6.98
N TRP A 100 -10.33 -0.26 -6.38
CA TRP A 100 -11.31 0.64 -5.76
C TRP A 100 -11.41 1.95 -6.54
N PRO A 101 -12.62 2.54 -6.68
CA PRO A 101 -12.77 3.85 -7.33
C PRO A 101 -11.93 4.94 -6.66
N ASP A 102 -11.94 5.01 -5.33
CA ASP A 102 -11.17 5.98 -4.55
C ASP A 102 -9.66 5.75 -4.67
N GLY A 103 -9.24 4.50 -4.92
CA GLY A 103 -7.85 4.13 -5.12
C GLY A 103 -7.21 4.87 -6.29
N GLN A 104 -7.99 5.21 -7.33
CA GLN A 104 -7.48 5.98 -8.46
C GLN A 104 -7.00 7.37 -8.04
N PHE A 105 -7.79 8.09 -7.22
CA PHE A 105 -7.40 9.40 -6.70
C PHE A 105 -6.17 9.31 -5.79
N MET A 106 -6.09 8.25 -4.99
CA MET A 106 -4.93 8.01 -4.13
C MET A 106 -3.68 7.70 -4.95
N ALA A 107 -3.82 6.97 -6.06
CA ALA A 107 -2.73 6.67 -6.97
C ALA A 107 -2.26 7.91 -7.74
N GLU A 108 -3.19 8.74 -8.23
CA GLU A 108 -2.86 10.01 -8.89
C GLU A 108 -2.10 10.96 -7.96
N ASP A 109 -2.56 11.09 -6.69
CA ASP A 109 -1.91 11.91 -5.67
C ASP A 109 -0.47 11.43 -5.40
N ALA A 110 -0.30 10.12 -5.15
CA ALA A 110 1.00 9.51 -4.91
C ALA A 110 1.97 9.62 -6.10
N LEU A 111 1.49 9.37 -7.32
CA LEU A 111 2.31 9.47 -8.52
C LEU A 111 2.71 10.91 -8.83
N THR A 112 1.80 11.87 -8.63
CA THR A 112 2.11 13.30 -8.80
C THR A 112 3.18 13.73 -7.81
N GLU A 113 3.05 13.35 -6.52
CA GLU A 113 4.03 13.70 -5.49
C GLU A 113 5.39 13.08 -5.79
N ILE A 114 5.43 11.77 -6.04
CA ILE A 114 6.69 11.05 -6.11
C ILE A 114 7.25 11.02 -7.53
N ALA A 115 6.51 10.52 -8.52
CA ALA A 115 7.05 10.34 -9.85
C ALA A 115 7.30 11.69 -10.57
N GLU A 116 6.34 12.63 -10.49
CA GLU A 116 6.44 13.88 -11.21
C GLU A 116 7.26 14.93 -10.45
N GLN A 117 6.92 15.21 -9.17
CA GLN A 117 7.52 16.31 -8.42
C GLN A 117 8.87 15.94 -7.78
N GLU A 118 9.01 14.74 -7.20
CA GLU A 118 10.24 14.35 -6.53
C GLU A 118 11.30 13.82 -7.51
N PHE A 119 10.92 12.91 -8.44
CA PHE A 119 11.85 12.27 -9.35
C PHE A 119 11.87 12.86 -10.77
N GLY A 120 10.87 13.66 -11.18
CA GLY A 120 10.80 14.26 -12.52
C GLY A 120 10.68 13.24 -13.66
N LEU A 121 9.99 12.11 -13.42
CA LEU A 121 9.85 10.99 -14.34
C LEU A 121 8.85 11.27 -15.46
N THR A 122 8.99 10.55 -16.56
CA THR A 122 8.16 10.72 -17.75
C THR A 122 7.01 9.71 -17.77
N TYR A 123 5.78 10.22 -17.80
CA TYR A 123 4.58 9.39 -17.97
C TYR A 123 4.59 8.60 -19.27
N GLY A 124 4.26 7.31 -19.19
CA GLY A 124 4.26 6.40 -20.35
C GLY A 124 5.62 5.81 -20.72
N GLU A 125 6.70 6.29 -20.08
CA GLU A 125 8.05 5.73 -20.22
C GLU A 125 8.55 5.09 -18.93
N ASP A 126 8.35 5.78 -17.78
CA ASP A 126 8.81 5.32 -16.46
C ASP A 126 7.69 4.79 -15.61
N TYR A 127 6.51 5.37 -15.74
CA TYR A 127 5.31 4.93 -15.01
C TYR A 127 4.05 5.17 -15.84
N VAL A 128 3.00 4.38 -15.53
CA VAL A 128 1.66 4.53 -16.13
C VAL A 128 0.59 4.22 -15.11
N LEU A 129 -0.49 4.99 -15.11
CA LEU A 129 -1.70 4.72 -14.33
C LEU A 129 -2.78 4.15 -15.25
N LEU A 130 -3.02 2.85 -15.14
CA LEU A 130 -4.09 2.16 -15.88
C LEU A 130 -5.47 2.51 -15.33
N GLY A 131 -5.52 2.87 -14.04
CA GLY A 131 -6.72 3.35 -13.35
C GLY A 131 -7.64 2.25 -12.85
N PHE A 132 -8.83 2.68 -12.42
CA PHE A 132 -9.86 1.80 -11.88
C PHE A 132 -10.66 1.10 -12.98
N ARG A 133 -10.98 -0.19 -12.73
CA ARG A 133 -11.97 -0.94 -13.51
C ARG A 133 -12.94 -1.65 -12.54
N PRO A 134 -14.26 -1.53 -12.76
CA PRO A 134 -15.25 -2.23 -11.95
C PRO A 134 -15.20 -3.74 -12.21
N GLY A 135 -15.42 -4.56 -11.18
CA GLY A 135 -15.51 -6.01 -11.33
C GLY A 135 -14.79 -6.83 -10.26
N ASN A 136 -14.24 -6.17 -9.24
CA ASN A 136 -13.57 -6.83 -8.09
C ASN A 136 -12.54 -7.87 -8.55
N GLU A 137 -12.66 -9.12 -8.08
CA GLU A 137 -11.78 -10.23 -8.45
C GLU A 137 -11.75 -10.55 -9.96
N ALA A 138 -12.82 -10.24 -10.69
CA ALA A 138 -12.85 -10.44 -12.14
C ALA A 138 -11.84 -9.52 -12.86
N VAL A 139 -11.54 -8.36 -12.28
CA VAL A 139 -10.50 -7.46 -12.78
C VAL A 139 -9.13 -8.12 -12.65
N VAL A 140 -8.81 -8.68 -11.47
CA VAL A 140 -7.55 -9.40 -11.25
C VAL A 140 -7.41 -10.56 -12.23
N LYS A 141 -8.45 -11.40 -12.38
CA LYS A 141 -8.48 -12.51 -13.36
C LYS A 141 -8.31 -12.02 -14.80
N GLY A 142 -8.88 -10.85 -15.11
CA GLY A 142 -8.72 -10.19 -16.40
C GLY A 142 -7.28 -9.77 -16.68
N ILE A 143 -6.62 -9.15 -15.70
CA ILE A 143 -5.21 -8.74 -15.77
C ILE A 143 -4.31 -9.98 -15.93
N VAL A 144 -4.61 -11.05 -15.21
CA VAL A 144 -3.88 -12.32 -15.31
C VAL A 144 -3.93 -12.90 -16.71
N SER A 145 -5.10 -12.89 -17.33
CA SER A 145 -5.32 -13.53 -18.63
C SER A 145 -4.96 -12.62 -19.81
N ASN A 146 -5.46 -11.39 -19.83
CA ASN A 146 -5.22 -10.41 -20.90
C ASN A 146 -5.52 -8.99 -20.42
N LEU A 147 -4.51 -8.32 -19.93
CA LEU A 147 -4.58 -6.94 -19.42
C LEU A 147 -5.09 -5.96 -20.49
N ARG A 148 -4.66 -6.11 -21.77
CA ARG A 148 -5.04 -5.21 -22.85
C ARG A 148 -6.51 -5.28 -23.23
N LYS A 149 -7.16 -6.43 -23.03
CA LYS A 149 -8.63 -6.52 -23.20
C LYS A 149 -9.37 -5.75 -22.13
N LEU A 150 -8.83 -5.68 -20.94
CA LEU A 150 -9.43 -4.99 -19.81
C LEU A 150 -9.14 -3.48 -19.85
N TYR A 151 -7.92 -3.12 -20.20
CA TYR A 151 -7.46 -1.74 -20.31
C TYR A 151 -7.19 -1.37 -21.76
N THR A 152 -8.20 -0.83 -22.44
CA THR A 152 -8.03 -0.27 -23.80
C THR A 152 -7.43 1.14 -23.75
N THR A 153 -7.72 1.86 -22.68
CA THR A 153 -7.15 3.19 -22.37
C THR A 153 -6.64 3.20 -20.93
N ASP A 154 -5.67 4.06 -20.67
CA ASP A 154 -5.21 4.38 -19.32
C ASP A 154 -6.17 5.34 -18.58
N ALA A 155 -5.80 5.80 -17.38
CA ALA A 155 -6.58 6.75 -16.60
C ALA A 155 -6.63 8.15 -17.23
N ARG A 156 -5.67 8.52 -18.08
CA ARG A 156 -5.59 9.80 -18.80
C ARG A 156 -6.31 9.77 -20.15
N GLY A 157 -6.90 8.62 -20.54
CA GLY A 157 -7.61 8.43 -21.80
C GLY A 157 -6.71 8.09 -23.00
N THR A 158 -5.44 7.83 -22.77
CA THR A 158 -4.49 7.42 -23.82
C THR A 158 -4.70 5.95 -24.16
N LEU A 159 -4.73 5.62 -25.46
CA LEU A 159 -4.77 4.22 -25.88
C LEU A 159 -3.55 3.46 -25.36
N VAL A 160 -3.78 2.35 -24.66
CA VAL A 160 -2.68 1.54 -24.07
C VAL A 160 -1.66 1.09 -25.13
N ASP A 161 -2.11 0.86 -26.36
CA ASP A 161 -1.24 0.50 -27.48
C ASP A 161 -0.29 1.64 -27.94
N GLN A 162 -0.57 2.88 -27.54
CA GLN A 162 0.25 4.06 -27.86
C GLN A 162 1.25 4.40 -26.75
N ILE A 163 1.18 3.74 -25.60
CA ILE A 163 2.05 3.98 -24.45
C ILE A 163 3.31 3.12 -24.59
N PRO A 164 4.52 3.75 -24.71
CA PRO A 164 5.76 3.01 -25.00
C PRO A 164 6.03 1.87 -24.01
N MET A 165 5.92 2.12 -22.71
CA MET A 165 6.20 1.11 -21.68
C MET A 165 5.22 -0.08 -21.70
N MET A 166 4.05 0.08 -22.33
CA MET A 166 3.06 -0.99 -22.47
C MET A 166 3.36 -1.96 -23.63
N ALA A 167 4.38 -1.72 -24.47
CA ALA A 167 4.64 -2.47 -25.70
C ALA A 167 4.71 -4.01 -25.48
N ASN A 168 5.32 -4.44 -24.37
CA ASN A 168 5.54 -5.86 -24.04
C ASN A 168 4.81 -6.29 -22.76
N VAL A 169 3.66 -5.68 -22.45
CA VAL A 169 2.85 -6.02 -21.29
C VAL A 169 1.45 -6.43 -21.74
N ASN A 170 1.11 -7.71 -21.54
CA ASN A 170 -0.17 -8.29 -21.95
C ASN A 170 -0.90 -9.00 -20.81
N LYS A 171 -0.17 -9.50 -19.82
CA LYS A 171 -0.70 -10.32 -18.72
C LYS A 171 0.19 -10.19 -17.47
N VAL A 172 -0.27 -10.69 -16.33
CA VAL A 172 0.46 -10.62 -15.06
C VAL A 172 1.87 -11.22 -15.14
N LYS A 173 2.07 -12.30 -15.89
CA LYS A 173 3.40 -12.93 -16.05
C LYS A 173 4.44 -12.06 -16.77
N ASP A 174 4.03 -10.94 -17.32
CA ASP A 174 4.95 -9.99 -17.96
C ASP A 174 5.51 -8.96 -16.95
N PHE A 175 5.07 -9.04 -15.67
CA PHE A 175 5.62 -8.29 -14.56
C PHE A 175 6.57 -9.15 -13.73
N ASP A 176 7.59 -8.50 -13.18
CA ASP A 176 8.62 -9.11 -12.35
C ASP A 176 8.24 -9.11 -10.87
N PHE A 177 7.35 -8.19 -10.47
CA PHE A 177 6.92 -8.04 -9.10
C PHE A 177 5.52 -7.40 -9.01
N ILE A 178 4.77 -7.74 -7.95
CA ILE A 178 3.47 -7.13 -7.63
C ILE A 178 3.54 -6.52 -6.23
N PHE A 179 3.03 -5.31 -6.07
CA PHE A 179 2.80 -4.71 -4.77
C PHE A 179 1.33 -4.26 -4.63
N SER A 180 0.66 -4.70 -3.57
CA SER A 180 -0.72 -4.27 -3.26
C SER A 180 -0.72 -3.37 -2.03
N ALA A 181 -1.21 -2.14 -2.18
CA ALA A 181 -1.50 -1.22 -1.09
C ALA A 181 -2.98 -1.31 -0.75
N SER A 182 -3.35 -2.11 0.26
CA SER A 182 -4.73 -2.56 0.45
C SER A 182 -5.29 -2.27 1.83
N ALA A 183 -6.53 -1.79 1.85
CA ALA A 183 -7.33 -1.57 3.05
C ALA A 183 -8.55 -2.50 3.15
N GLY A 184 -8.77 -3.42 2.20
CA GLY A 184 -9.93 -4.30 2.24
C GLY A 184 -10.13 -5.14 0.99
N TYR A 185 -11.37 -5.62 0.85
CA TYR A 185 -11.83 -6.37 -0.31
C TYR A 185 -12.40 -5.45 -1.40
N PRO A 186 -12.12 -5.69 -2.69
CA PRO A 186 -11.05 -6.56 -3.21
C PRO A 186 -9.68 -5.94 -2.96
N GLY A 187 -8.66 -6.78 -2.74
CA GLY A 187 -7.33 -6.28 -2.42
C GLY A 187 -6.26 -7.38 -2.42
N THR A 188 -5.39 -7.36 -1.40
CA THR A 188 -4.25 -8.27 -1.27
C THR A 188 -4.61 -9.74 -1.46
N ILE A 189 -5.71 -10.21 -0.86
CA ILE A 189 -6.10 -11.62 -0.91
C ILE A 189 -6.42 -12.04 -2.34
N GLU A 190 -7.15 -11.21 -3.09
CA GLU A 190 -7.49 -11.48 -4.50
C GLU A 190 -6.25 -11.47 -5.38
N TRP A 191 -5.29 -10.58 -5.13
CA TRP A 191 -4.02 -10.57 -5.84
C TRP A 191 -3.21 -11.85 -5.57
N VAL A 192 -3.15 -12.31 -4.32
CA VAL A 192 -2.48 -13.58 -4.00
C VAL A 192 -3.15 -14.75 -4.69
N GLN A 193 -4.46 -14.91 -4.47
CA GLN A 193 -5.20 -16.10 -4.91
C GLN A 193 -5.32 -16.22 -6.43
N TYR A 194 -5.48 -15.10 -7.13
CA TYR A 194 -5.76 -15.13 -8.58
C TYR A 194 -4.57 -14.72 -9.43
N ALA A 195 -3.58 -14.04 -8.87
CA ALA A 195 -2.42 -13.56 -9.63
C ALA A 195 -1.10 -14.17 -9.12
N ALA A 196 -0.63 -13.84 -7.93
CA ALA A 196 0.71 -14.19 -7.46
C ALA A 196 0.92 -15.71 -7.39
N ASP A 197 0.10 -16.43 -6.62
CA ASP A 197 0.21 -17.88 -6.43
C ASP A 197 0.08 -18.66 -7.75
N PRO A 198 -0.98 -18.48 -8.58
CA PRO A 198 -1.10 -19.26 -9.83
C PRO A 198 -0.06 -18.92 -10.89
N THR A 199 0.53 -17.74 -10.85
CA THR A 199 1.50 -17.31 -11.88
C THR A 199 2.95 -17.44 -11.45
N GLY A 200 3.20 -17.50 -10.13
CA GLY A 200 4.54 -17.51 -9.53
C GLY A 200 5.24 -16.15 -9.56
N VAL A 201 4.52 -15.05 -9.86
CA VAL A 201 5.08 -13.71 -9.79
C VAL A 201 5.22 -13.31 -8.33
N PRO A 202 6.41 -12.89 -7.86
CA PRO A 202 6.63 -12.46 -6.49
C PRO A 202 5.73 -11.29 -6.11
N MET A 203 5.24 -11.30 -4.87
CA MET A 203 4.33 -10.26 -4.39
C MET A 203 4.65 -9.84 -2.96
N SER A 204 4.47 -8.54 -2.72
CA SER A 204 4.43 -7.96 -1.37
C SER A 204 3.19 -7.09 -1.19
N THR A 205 2.88 -6.78 0.06
CA THR A 205 1.72 -5.95 0.37
C THR A 205 1.98 -4.98 1.53
N GLY A 206 1.34 -3.82 1.45
CA GLY A 206 1.11 -2.92 2.57
C GLY A 206 -0.37 -2.93 2.92
N THR A 207 -0.71 -3.35 4.15
CA THR A 207 -2.11 -3.52 4.54
C THR A 207 -2.42 -2.83 5.88
N THR A 208 -3.70 -2.54 6.13
CA THR A 208 -4.12 -2.00 7.43
C THR A 208 -3.90 -3.00 8.54
N SER A 209 -3.68 -2.51 9.76
CA SER A 209 -3.52 -3.34 10.97
C SER A 209 -4.69 -4.30 11.20
N ILE A 210 -5.91 -3.93 10.77
CA ILE A 210 -7.11 -4.78 10.88
C ILE A 210 -7.00 -5.99 9.96
N GLN A 211 -6.44 -5.84 8.76
CA GLN A 211 -6.33 -6.91 7.76
C GLN A 211 -5.13 -7.84 7.96
N VAL A 212 -4.19 -7.47 8.81
CA VAL A 212 -2.98 -8.30 9.04
C VAL A 212 -3.34 -9.75 9.34
N ASN A 213 -4.38 -9.98 10.17
CA ASN A 213 -4.78 -11.35 10.53
C ASN A 213 -5.30 -12.17 9.34
N ASP A 214 -5.93 -11.52 8.36
CA ASP A 214 -6.47 -12.18 7.17
C ASP A 214 -5.36 -12.48 6.14
N VAL A 215 -4.31 -11.65 6.12
CA VAL A 215 -3.16 -11.77 5.20
C VAL A 215 -2.07 -12.69 5.75
N MET A 216 -1.89 -12.77 7.07
CA MET A 216 -0.84 -13.57 7.71
C MET A 216 -0.77 -15.05 7.28
N PRO A 217 -1.87 -15.78 7.03
CA PRO A 217 -1.78 -17.13 6.51
C PRO A 217 -1.00 -17.25 5.19
N TYR A 218 -1.15 -16.27 4.30
CA TYR A 218 -0.44 -16.24 3.02
C TYR A 218 1.05 -15.92 3.20
N VAL A 219 1.38 -15.07 4.17
CA VAL A 219 2.78 -14.78 4.56
C VAL A 219 3.45 -16.05 5.12
N GLN A 220 2.76 -16.78 6.01
CA GLN A 220 3.27 -18.02 6.60
C GLN A 220 3.49 -19.13 5.57
N LEU A 221 2.73 -19.13 4.49
CA LEU A 221 2.91 -20.04 3.36
C LEU A 221 3.99 -19.56 2.38
N SER A 222 4.68 -18.47 2.68
CA SER A 222 5.69 -17.84 1.82
C SER A 222 5.17 -17.43 0.43
N LEU A 223 3.87 -17.13 0.32
CA LEU A 223 3.25 -16.68 -0.93
C LEU A 223 3.45 -15.19 -1.15
N ILE A 224 3.62 -14.41 -0.07
CA ILE A 224 3.83 -12.96 -0.10
C ILE A 224 4.73 -12.49 1.05
N HIS A 225 5.26 -11.28 0.92
CA HIS A 225 5.90 -10.50 1.99
C HIS A 225 5.00 -9.33 2.41
N ILE A 226 4.97 -8.97 3.70
CA ILE A 226 4.10 -7.95 4.27
C ILE A 226 4.89 -6.84 4.94
#